data_41ce81cd333e783254f849e595f2b9e8
#
_entry.id   41ce81cd333e783254f849e595f2b9e8
#
_cell.length_a   1.000
_cell.length_b   1.000
_cell.length_c   1.000
_cell.angle_alpha   90.00
_cell.angle_beta   90.00
_cell.angle_gamma   90.00
#
_symmetry.space_group_name_H-M   'P 1'
#
loop_
_entity.id
_entity.type
_entity.pdbx_description
1 polymer ?
#
loop_
_entity_poly.entity_id
_entity_poly.type
_entity_poly.pdbx_seq_one_letter_code
_entity_poly.pdbx_strand_id
1 'polypeptide(L)'
;ALVVVVEPVGPACHTGETTCFHNPLFQSENRHEFSYESLYEMLVGRKIEKKEGSYTTYLFEKGLDKILKKVGEECTEVIIAAKDDDKAETIYEVADLCYHVMVMMIQMGISLEDIHKELASRHVIDHKVKQEKMTGK
;
A
#
# COMPACT_ATOMS: atom_id res chain seq x y z
N ALA A 1 7.70 -6.28 26.45
CA ALA A 1 6.83 -5.19 26.89
C ALA A 1 5.37 -5.62 26.76
N LEU A 2 4.53 -5.27 27.72
CA LEU A 2 3.09 -5.49 27.65
C LEU A 2 2.44 -4.20 27.12
N VAL A 3 1.73 -4.31 26.00
CA VAL A 3 0.92 -3.22 25.46
C VAL A 3 -0.54 -3.52 25.76
N VAL A 4 -1.22 -2.60 26.43
CA VAL A 4 -2.65 -2.72 26.74
C VAL A 4 -3.36 -1.62 25.97
N VAL A 5 -4.28 -2.01 25.10
CA VAL A 5 -5.16 -1.08 24.40
C VAL A 5 -6.42 -0.90 25.21
N VAL A 6 -6.73 0.34 25.56
CA VAL A 6 -7.87 0.69 26.41
C VAL A 6 -8.69 1.81 25.78
N GLU A 7 -9.99 1.82 26.02
CA GLU A 7 -10.87 2.95 25.72
C GLU A 7 -10.96 3.83 26.98
N PRO A 8 -10.42 5.07 26.97
CA PRO A 8 -10.39 5.90 28.18
C PRO A 8 -11.77 6.50 28.44
N VAL A 9 -12.22 6.44 29.70
CA VAL A 9 -13.47 7.07 30.20
C VAL A 9 -13.26 8.55 30.56
N GLY A 10 -11.99 9.02 30.52
CA GLY A 10 -11.60 10.40 30.83
C GLY A 10 -10.12 10.63 30.54
N PRO A 11 -9.60 11.85 30.81
CA PRO A 11 -8.22 12.18 30.54
C PRO A 11 -7.28 11.27 31.34
N ALA A 12 -6.37 10.59 30.63
CA ALA A 12 -5.38 9.70 31.22
C ALA A 12 -4.15 10.47 31.78
N CYS A 13 -4.00 11.75 31.44
CA CYS A 13 -2.88 12.59 31.86
C CYS A 13 -3.20 13.32 33.16
N HIS A 14 -2.22 13.41 34.09
CA HIS A 14 -2.33 14.14 35.34
C HIS A 14 -2.54 15.64 35.15
N THR A 15 -2.27 16.20 33.97
CA THR A 15 -2.51 17.59 33.59
C THR A 15 -3.92 17.86 33.08
N GLY A 16 -4.76 16.83 32.97
CA GLY A 16 -6.11 16.93 32.41
C GLY A 16 -6.19 16.76 30.89
N GLU A 17 -5.08 16.54 30.22
CA GLU A 17 -5.04 16.24 28.77
C GLU A 17 -5.42 14.79 28.48
N THR A 18 -5.89 14.51 27.26
CA THR A 18 -6.35 13.17 26.86
C THR A 18 -5.24 12.12 26.98
N THR A 19 -3.98 12.52 26.79
CA THR A 19 -2.80 11.65 26.86
C THR A 19 -1.57 12.43 27.30
N CYS A 20 -0.58 11.75 27.89
CA CYS A 20 0.72 12.35 28.25
C CYS A 20 1.62 12.64 27.04
N PHE A 21 1.24 12.23 25.82
CA PHE A 21 2.04 12.41 24.60
C PHE A 21 1.76 13.73 23.86
N HIS A 22 1.07 14.67 24.47
CA HIS A 22 0.76 15.98 23.87
C HIS A 22 1.95 16.96 23.84
N ASN A 23 3.02 16.71 24.62
CA ASN A 23 4.25 17.50 24.61
C ASN A 23 5.39 16.71 23.95
N PRO A 24 5.59 16.79 22.64
CA PRO A 24 6.72 16.14 22.00
C PRO A 24 8.03 16.77 22.45
N LEU A 25 8.93 15.97 23.03
CA LEU A 25 10.30 16.40 23.38
C LEU A 25 11.17 16.60 22.14
N PHE A 26 10.75 16.03 21.00
CA PHE A 26 11.42 16.11 19.73
C PHE A 26 10.37 16.02 18.62
N GLN A 27 10.14 17.10 17.91
CA GLN A 27 9.53 17.04 16.58
C GLN A 27 10.66 17.05 15.58
N SER A 28 10.92 15.91 14.95
CA SER A 28 11.74 15.86 13.75
C SER A 28 10.99 16.62 12.67
N GLU A 29 11.38 17.87 12.42
CA GLU A 29 11.00 18.55 11.19
C GLU A 29 11.59 17.74 10.03
N ASN A 30 10.75 17.20 9.16
CA ASN A 30 11.09 16.43 7.95
C ASN A 30 11.52 14.96 8.12
N ARG A 31 10.69 14.14 8.76
CA ARG A 31 10.53 12.78 8.26
C ARG A 31 9.11 12.64 7.69
N HIS A 32 8.94 12.97 6.44
CA HIS A 32 7.97 12.25 5.63
C HIS A 32 8.50 10.81 5.56
N GLU A 33 8.21 10.06 6.61
CA GLU A 33 8.57 8.65 6.65
C GLU A 33 7.74 8.01 5.54
N PHE A 34 8.43 7.49 4.51
CA PHE A 34 7.77 6.84 3.40
C PHE A 34 6.95 5.66 3.96
N SER A 35 5.67 5.63 3.61
CA SER A 35 4.81 4.49 3.85
C SER A 35 3.96 4.21 2.61
N TYR A 36 3.46 3.00 2.50
CA TYR A 36 2.54 2.65 1.41
C TYR A 36 1.25 3.46 1.48
N GLU A 37 0.78 3.81 2.68
CA GLU A 37 -0.38 4.66 2.90
C GLU A 37 -0.14 6.07 2.35
N SER A 38 1.01 6.68 2.68
CA SER A 38 1.35 8.03 2.20
C SER A 38 1.52 8.06 0.67
N LEU A 39 2.08 7.00 0.07
CA LEU A 39 2.15 6.85 -1.38
C LEU A 39 0.74 6.74 -1.98
N TYR A 40 -0.12 5.89 -1.41
CA TYR A 40 -1.48 5.69 -1.90
C TYR A 40 -2.29 6.99 -1.84
N GLU A 41 -2.22 7.74 -0.75
CA GLU A 41 -2.88 9.04 -0.59
C GLU A 41 -2.39 10.05 -1.62
N MET A 42 -1.09 10.12 -1.85
CA MET A 42 -0.51 10.98 -2.89
C MET A 42 -1.03 10.61 -4.28
N LEU A 43 -1.15 9.31 -4.60
CA LEU A 43 -1.67 8.83 -5.88
C LEU A 43 -3.17 9.16 -6.03
N VAL A 44 -3.97 9.04 -4.96
CA VAL A 44 -5.37 9.50 -4.93
C VAL A 44 -5.46 11.00 -5.22
N GLY A 45 -4.61 11.79 -4.60
CA GLY A 45 -4.51 13.22 -4.87
C GLY A 45 -4.21 13.51 -6.36
N ARG A 46 -3.33 12.72 -7.00
CA ARG A 46 -3.01 12.88 -8.44
C ARG A 46 -4.18 12.53 -9.38
N LYS A 47 -5.07 11.65 -8.95
CA LYS A 47 -6.30 11.36 -9.72
C LYS A 47 -7.29 12.50 -9.66
N ILE A 48 -7.39 13.17 -8.51
CA ILE A 48 -8.32 14.29 -8.26
C ILE A 48 -7.76 15.59 -8.84
N GLU A 49 -6.51 15.92 -8.45
CA GLU A 49 -5.81 17.12 -8.89
C GLU A 49 -4.80 16.76 -9.99
N LYS A 50 -5.26 16.90 -11.22
CA LYS A 50 -4.42 16.64 -12.38
C LYS A 50 -3.24 17.62 -12.43
N LYS A 51 -2.03 17.08 -12.39
CA LYS A 51 -0.81 17.87 -12.53
C LYS A 51 -0.25 17.71 -13.93
N GLU A 52 -0.10 18.82 -14.65
CA GLU A 52 0.54 18.83 -15.97
C GLU A 52 1.95 18.21 -15.90
N GLY A 53 2.29 17.37 -16.87
CA GLY A 53 3.57 16.68 -16.95
C GLY A 53 3.74 15.51 -15.97
N SER A 54 2.74 15.21 -15.14
CA SER A 54 2.78 14.07 -14.23
C SER A 54 2.50 12.74 -14.95
N TYR A 55 3.40 11.79 -14.80
CA TYR A 55 3.22 10.42 -15.29
C TYR A 55 1.98 9.74 -14.69
N THR A 56 1.73 9.94 -13.39
CA THR A 56 0.55 9.40 -12.71
C THR A 56 -0.74 9.97 -13.31
N THR A 57 -0.79 11.28 -13.56
CA THR A 57 -1.93 11.93 -14.23
C THR A 57 -2.14 11.33 -15.61
N TYR A 58 -1.08 11.16 -16.38
CA TYR A 58 -1.14 10.51 -17.69
C TYR A 58 -1.74 9.09 -17.63
N LEU A 59 -1.34 8.27 -16.65
CA LEU A 59 -1.90 6.92 -16.49
C LEU A 59 -3.41 6.95 -16.23
N PHE A 60 -3.87 7.81 -15.33
CA PHE A 60 -5.30 7.95 -15.05
C PHE A 60 -6.09 8.47 -16.26
N GLU A 61 -5.51 9.36 -17.06
CA GLU A 61 -6.15 9.87 -18.26
C GLU A 61 -6.23 8.83 -19.38
N LYS A 62 -5.22 7.99 -19.52
CA LYS A 62 -5.22 6.88 -20.49
C LYS A 62 -6.13 5.73 -20.08
N GLY A 63 -6.47 5.66 -18.79
CA GLY A 63 -7.45 4.73 -18.25
C GLY A 63 -6.92 3.33 -18.00
N LEU A 64 -7.84 2.44 -17.65
CA LEU A 64 -7.55 1.13 -17.09
C LEU A 64 -6.67 0.26 -18.00
N ASP A 65 -6.92 0.23 -19.30
CA ASP A 65 -6.15 -0.64 -20.24
C ASP A 65 -4.66 -0.28 -20.25
N LYS A 66 -4.34 1.03 -20.20
CA LYS A 66 -2.94 1.47 -20.14
C LYS A 66 -2.29 1.10 -18.81
N ILE A 67 -3.04 1.22 -17.71
CA ILE A 67 -2.57 0.86 -16.37
C ILE A 67 -2.32 -0.65 -16.30
N LEU A 68 -3.26 -1.48 -16.75
CA LEU A 68 -3.13 -2.94 -16.78
C LEU A 68 -1.96 -3.40 -17.65
N LYS A 69 -1.72 -2.72 -18.79
CA LYS A 69 -0.54 -2.98 -19.62
C LYS A 69 0.74 -2.80 -18.81
N LYS A 70 0.85 -1.70 -18.03
CA LYS A 70 2.02 -1.45 -17.18
C LYS A 70 2.17 -2.50 -16.08
N VAL A 71 1.09 -2.86 -15.39
CA VAL A 71 1.14 -3.95 -14.39
C VAL A 71 1.68 -5.24 -15.00
N GLY A 72 1.28 -5.60 -16.24
CA GLY A 72 1.79 -6.79 -16.93
C GLY A 72 3.26 -6.69 -17.32
N GLU A 73 3.71 -5.52 -17.78
CA GLU A 73 5.10 -5.22 -18.10
C GLU A 73 5.98 -5.41 -16.86
N GLU A 74 5.70 -4.67 -15.77
CA GLU A 74 6.48 -4.73 -14.53
C GLU A 74 6.48 -6.14 -13.88
N CYS A 75 5.35 -6.84 -13.94
CA CYS A 75 5.28 -8.23 -13.47
C CYS A 75 6.25 -9.14 -14.24
N THR A 76 6.37 -8.94 -15.55
CA THR A 76 7.29 -9.71 -16.40
C THR A 76 8.75 -9.36 -16.08
N GLU A 77 9.06 -8.09 -15.90
CA GLU A 77 10.39 -7.59 -15.56
C GLU A 77 10.86 -8.11 -14.19
N VAL A 78 9.98 -8.15 -13.18
CA VAL A 78 10.26 -8.82 -11.89
C VAL A 78 10.66 -10.29 -12.09
N ILE A 79 9.94 -11.04 -12.94
CA ILE A 79 10.23 -12.47 -13.19
C ILE A 79 11.60 -12.62 -13.85
N ILE A 80 11.94 -11.79 -14.82
CA ILE A 80 13.21 -11.84 -15.55
C ILE A 80 14.36 -11.52 -14.60
N ALA A 81 14.30 -10.39 -13.90
CA ALA A 81 15.32 -9.96 -12.96
C ALA A 81 15.58 -11.00 -11.85
N ALA A 82 14.49 -11.56 -11.29
CA ALA A 82 14.59 -12.59 -10.26
C ALA A 82 15.21 -13.90 -10.78
N LYS A 83 14.96 -14.27 -12.04
CA LYS A 83 15.57 -15.45 -12.67
C LYS A 83 17.06 -15.26 -12.96
N ASP A 84 17.47 -14.04 -13.24
CA ASP A 84 18.85 -13.67 -13.49
C ASP A 84 19.65 -13.46 -12.19
N ASP A 85 18.99 -13.66 -11.02
CA ASP A 85 19.55 -13.44 -9.67
C ASP A 85 20.08 -12.02 -9.47
N ASP A 86 19.54 -11.05 -10.22
CA ASP A 86 19.83 -9.63 -10.06
C ASP A 86 18.95 -9.03 -8.97
N LYS A 87 19.50 -9.00 -7.75
CA LYS A 87 18.78 -8.46 -6.59
C LYS A 87 18.45 -6.97 -6.73
N ALA A 88 19.33 -6.18 -7.32
CA ALA A 88 19.14 -4.74 -7.42
C ALA A 88 18.01 -4.45 -8.41
N GLU A 89 18.05 -5.07 -9.57
CA GLU A 89 17.01 -4.95 -10.59
C GLU A 89 15.68 -5.53 -10.09
N THR A 90 15.70 -6.67 -9.39
CA THR A 90 14.48 -7.23 -8.79
C THR A 90 13.81 -6.26 -7.82
N ILE A 91 14.58 -5.55 -6.97
CA ILE A 91 14.04 -4.56 -6.05
C ILE A 91 13.42 -3.39 -6.83
N TYR A 92 14.07 -2.95 -7.89
CA TYR A 92 13.59 -1.87 -8.74
C TYR A 92 12.25 -2.23 -9.38
N GLU A 93 12.17 -3.37 -10.04
CA GLU A 93 10.96 -3.83 -10.74
C GLU A 93 9.80 -4.15 -9.77
N VAL A 94 10.11 -4.69 -8.57
CA VAL A 94 9.09 -4.89 -7.54
C VAL A 94 8.52 -3.54 -7.06
N ALA A 95 9.34 -2.50 -6.95
CA ALA A 95 8.86 -1.17 -6.58
C ALA A 95 7.94 -0.57 -7.65
N ASP A 96 8.29 -0.72 -8.94
CA ASP A 96 7.48 -0.27 -10.06
C ASP A 96 6.17 -1.07 -10.16
N LEU A 97 6.21 -2.38 -9.96
CA LEU A 97 5.02 -3.20 -9.88
C LEU A 97 4.08 -2.75 -8.75
N CYS A 98 4.62 -2.51 -7.54
CA CYS A 98 3.83 -2.01 -6.40
C CYS A 98 3.16 -0.68 -6.74
N TYR A 99 3.89 0.24 -7.35
CA TYR A 99 3.38 1.54 -7.77
C TYR A 99 2.21 1.39 -8.77
N HIS A 100 2.39 0.62 -9.86
CA HIS A 100 1.37 0.44 -10.87
C HIS A 100 0.15 -0.34 -10.39
N VAL A 101 0.34 -1.29 -9.47
CA VAL A 101 -0.78 -1.97 -8.78
C VAL A 101 -1.59 -0.99 -7.94
N MET A 102 -0.98 -0.06 -7.21
CA MET A 102 -1.71 0.97 -6.47
C MET A 102 -2.48 1.90 -7.40
N VAL A 103 -1.90 2.31 -8.53
CA VAL A 103 -2.61 3.12 -9.54
C VAL A 103 -3.83 2.36 -10.09
N MET A 104 -3.69 1.07 -10.37
CA MET A 104 -4.80 0.20 -10.78
C MET A 104 -5.89 0.14 -9.70
N MET A 105 -5.52 -0.09 -8.44
CA MET A 105 -6.44 -0.14 -7.32
C MET A 105 -7.26 1.15 -7.22
N ILE A 106 -6.60 2.30 -7.28
CA ILE A 106 -7.27 3.61 -7.23
C ILE A 106 -8.19 3.78 -8.43
N GLN A 107 -7.79 3.34 -9.62
CA GLN A 107 -8.64 3.41 -10.82
C GLN A 107 -9.90 2.57 -10.66
N MET A 108 -9.82 1.43 -10.01
CA MET A 108 -10.92 0.50 -9.76
C MET A 108 -11.70 0.81 -8.48
N GLY A 109 -11.28 1.77 -7.65
CA GLY A 109 -11.92 2.11 -6.38
C GLY A 109 -11.64 1.09 -5.27
N ILE A 110 -10.52 0.36 -5.34
CA ILE A 110 -10.08 -0.62 -4.34
C ILE A 110 -9.15 0.07 -3.35
N SER A 111 -9.45 0.03 -2.07
CA SER A 111 -8.63 0.62 -1.01
C SER A 111 -7.52 -0.33 -0.54
N LEU A 112 -6.51 0.22 0.16
CA LEU A 112 -5.51 -0.61 0.87
C LEU A 112 -6.18 -1.47 1.95
N GLU A 113 -7.22 -0.95 2.60
CA GLU A 113 -7.98 -1.67 3.61
C GLU A 113 -8.70 -2.90 3.04
N ASP A 114 -9.19 -2.84 1.78
CA ASP A 114 -9.81 -3.99 1.13
C ASP A 114 -8.79 -5.13 0.94
N ILE A 115 -7.56 -4.78 0.51
CA ILE A 115 -6.48 -5.75 0.38
C ILE A 115 -6.06 -6.31 1.74
N HIS A 116 -5.95 -5.44 2.75
CA HIS A 116 -5.62 -5.84 4.11
C HIS A 116 -6.66 -6.83 4.68
N LYS A 117 -7.95 -6.54 4.55
CA LYS A 117 -9.03 -7.43 4.98
C LYS A 117 -8.98 -8.79 4.30
N GLU A 118 -8.75 -8.80 2.98
CA GLU A 118 -8.65 -10.04 2.22
C GLU A 118 -7.44 -10.88 2.66
N LEU A 119 -6.27 -10.26 2.86
CA LEU A 119 -5.09 -10.94 3.36
C LEU A 119 -5.28 -11.45 4.79
N ALA A 120 -5.86 -10.63 5.67
CA ALA A 120 -6.16 -11.01 7.05
C ALA A 120 -7.12 -12.21 7.10
N SER A 121 -8.15 -12.24 6.24
CA SER A 121 -9.09 -13.35 6.17
C SER A 121 -8.43 -14.69 5.79
N ARG A 122 -7.34 -14.61 5.00
CA ARG A 122 -6.56 -15.79 4.57
C ARG A 122 -5.56 -16.26 5.62
N HIS A 123 -5.15 -15.39 6.54
CA HIS A 123 -4.15 -15.70 7.55
C HIS A 123 -4.65 -16.73 8.58
N VAL A 124 -5.96 -16.85 8.76
CA VAL A 124 -6.62 -17.78 9.69
C VAL A 124 -6.82 -19.19 9.09
N ILE A 125 -6.52 -19.37 7.80
CA ILE A 125 -6.80 -20.63 7.09
C ILE A 125 -5.52 -21.45 6.95
N ASP A 126 -5.31 -22.39 7.87
CA ASP A 126 -4.20 -23.36 7.86
C ASP A 126 -4.26 -24.38 6.69
N HIS A 127 -5.32 -24.34 5.87
CA HIS A 127 -5.50 -25.24 4.74
C HIS A 127 -5.58 -24.48 3.42
N LYS A 128 -4.87 -24.98 2.40
CA LYS A 128 -4.88 -24.45 1.03
C LYS A 128 -6.22 -24.70 0.32
N VAL A 129 -7.29 -24.11 0.82
CA VAL A 129 -8.66 -24.21 0.27
C VAL A 129 -8.71 -23.86 -1.23
N LYS A 130 -7.78 -23.01 -1.70
CA LYS A 130 -7.72 -22.60 -3.10
C LYS A 130 -7.19 -23.72 -4.02
N GLN A 131 -6.31 -24.58 -3.50
CA GLN A 131 -5.79 -25.72 -4.26
C GLN A 131 -6.85 -26.84 -4.41
N GLU A 132 -7.69 -27.03 -3.42
CA GLU A 132 -8.80 -27.99 -3.49
C GLU A 132 -9.87 -27.59 -4.50
N LYS A 133 -10.15 -26.28 -4.64
CA LYS A 133 -11.08 -25.75 -5.66
C LYS A 133 -10.52 -25.83 -7.09
N MET A 134 -9.19 -25.86 -7.27
CA MET A 134 -8.54 -25.99 -8.58
C MET A 134 -8.31 -27.44 -9.00
N THR A 135 -8.31 -28.38 -8.05
CA THR A 135 -8.12 -29.83 -8.30
C THR A 135 -9.41 -30.63 -8.18
N GLY A 136 -10.49 -30.00 -7.76
CA GLY A 136 -11.81 -30.61 -7.68
C GLY A 136 -12.38 -30.89 -9.07
N LYS A 137 -12.25 -32.13 -9.49
CA LYS A 137 -13.14 -32.74 -10.49
C LYS A 137 -14.48 -33.00 -9.86
#